data_a6c205164ad6d85dd63299be0c158dcf
#
_entry.id   a6c205164ad6d85dd63299be0c158dcf
#
_cell.length_a   1.000
_cell.length_b   1.000
_cell.length_c   1.000
_cell.angle_alpha   90.00
_cell.angle_beta   90.00
_cell.angle_gamma   90.00
#
_symmetry.space_group_name_H-M   'P 1'
#
loop_
_entity.id
_entity.type
_entity.pdbx_description
1 polymer ?
#
loop_
_entity_poly.entity_id
_entity_poly.type
_entity_poly.pdbx_seq_one_letter_code
_entity_poly.pdbx_strand_id
1 'polypeptide(L)'
;MIDPHLIRNFSIVAHIDHGKSTLADRLLEITKTVSTRDMQAQILDDMDLERERGITIKAHAVTLKYQYKDGKIYTLNLIDTPGHVDFTYEVSRSLAACEGAILVVDATQGVEAQTLANTYLALDNGLEIFPVLNKIDLPSADAVHVLEQIDSVIGLVDTLHAVEVSAKTGLNCEKVLDSIVEHIPPPKGNASAPLQALVFDSYYDPYRGIVSLIRVFEGTLAPGDRIRFMSNGSDHDVQEIGIYDPKMTKVDRLSVGEVGYLMAG
;
A
#
# COMPACT_ATOMS: atom_id res chain seq x y z
N MET A 1 -18.93 8.96 5.95
CA MET A 1 -18.46 8.08 4.85
C MET A 1 -17.55 8.90 3.97
N ILE A 2 -16.40 8.36 3.62
CA ILE A 2 -15.47 8.99 2.67
C ILE A 2 -16.05 8.75 1.27
N ASP A 3 -15.97 9.76 0.39
CA ASP A 3 -16.30 9.57 -1.03
C ASP A 3 -15.29 8.61 -1.67
N PRO A 4 -15.72 7.47 -2.23
CA PRO A 4 -14.80 6.52 -2.88
C PRO A 4 -13.94 7.14 -3.97
N HIS A 5 -14.43 8.19 -4.66
CA HIS A 5 -13.63 8.92 -5.66
C HIS A 5 -12.39 9.61 -5.09
N LEU A 6 -12.37 9.86 -3.77
CA LEU A 6 -11.24 10.45 -3.06
C LEU A 6 -10.35 9.42 -2.37
N ILE A 7 -10.55 8.11 -2.62
CA ILE A 7 -9.73 7.04 -2.07
C ILE A 7 -8.77 6.52 -3.13
N ARG A 8 -7.54 6.20 -2.73
CA ARG A 8 -6.56 5.46 -3.54
C ARG A 8 -5.94 4.37 -2.68
N ASN A 9 -6.10 3.12 -3.10
CA ASN A 9 -5.48 1.97 -2.45
C ASN A 9 -4.31 1.51 -3.30
N PHE A 10 -3.12 1.51 -2.73
CA PHE A 10 -1.91 1.20 -3.48
C PHE A 10 -0.90 0.45 -2.64
N SER A 11 -0.01 -0.25 -3.33
CA SER A 11 1.15 -0.91 -2.74
C SER A 11 2.44 -0.39 -3.36
N ILE A 12 3.57 -0.64 -2.69
CA ILE A 12 4.90 -0.38 -3.22
C ILE A 12 5.58 -1.71 -3.52
N VAL A 13 5.89 -1.91 -4.79
CA VAL A 13 6.62 -3.06 -5.31
C VAL A 13 8.06 -2.64 -5.58
N ALA A 14 9.01 -3.36 -5.00
CA ALA A 14 10.43 -3.07 -5.16
C ALA A 14 11.29 -4.32 -4.95
N HIS A 15 12.49 -4.31 -5.51
CA HIS A 15 13.55 -5.21 -5.09
C HIS A 15 14.12 -4.82 -3.72
N ILE A 16 14.81 -5.74 -3.05
CA ILE A 16 15.53 -5.48 -1.81
C ILE A 16 16.53 -4.34 -2.07
N ASP A 17 16.68 -3.40 -1.14
CA ASP A 17 17.57 -2.25 -1.21
C ASP A 17 17.29 -1.20 -2.31
N HIS A 18 16.19 -1.34 -3.08
CA HIS A 18 15.76 -0.30 -4.02
C HIS A 18 15.13 0.92 -3.33
N GLY A 19 14.90 0.84 -2.00
CA GLY A 19 14.48 1.96 -1.17
C GLY A 19 12.96 2.03 -0.93
N LYS A 20 12.26 0.89 -0.93
CA LYS A 20 10.83 0.78 -0.62
C LYS A 20 10.47 1.43 0.72
N SER A 21 11.06 0.96 1.82
CA SER A 21 10.76 1.47 3.17
C SER A 21 11.17 2.94 3.32
N THR A 22 12.28 3.36 2.70
CA THR A 22 12.70 4.77 2.71
C THR A 22 11.70 5.67 1.97
N LEU A 23 11.15 5.21 0.84
CA LEU A 23 10.11 5.95 0.13
C LEU A 23 8.83 6.01 0.96
N ALA A 24 8.39 4.88 1.54
CA ALA A 24 7.23 4.84 2.41
C ALA A 24 7.36 5.83 3.58
N ASP A 25 8.51 5.86 4.27
CA ASP A 25 8.81 6.84 5.33
C ASP A 25 8.64 8.29 4.84
N ARG A 26 9.12 8.61 3.62
CA ARG A 26 8.96 9.95 3.04
C ARG A 26 7.50 10.31 2.75
N LEU A 27 6.71 9.37 2.25
CA LEU A 27 5.28 9.59 2.03
C LEU A 27 4.56 9.87 3.35
N LEU A 28 4.88 9.13 4.42
CA LEU A 28 4.38 9.37 5.78
C LEU A 28 4.76 10.74 6.32
N GLU A 29 6.00 11.18 6.09
CA GLU A 29 6.52 12.48 6.51
C GLU A 29 5.81 13.63 5.78
N ILE A 30 5.72 13.57 4.44
CA ILE A 30 5.11 14.62 3.61
C ILE A 30 3.62 14.78 3.95
N THR A 31 2.91 13.69 4.16
CA THR A 31 1.49 13.69 4.55
C THR A 31 1.27 14.03 6.02
N LYS A 32 2.35 14.18 6.81
CA LYS A 32 2.31 14.44 8.26
C LYS A 32 1.51 13.39 9.04
N THR A 33 1.41 12.18 8.50
CA THR A 33 0.74 11.05 9.17
C THR A 33 1.50 10.66 10.43
N VAL A 34 2.84 10.81 10.41
CA VAL A 34 3.71 10.62 11.58
C VAL A 34 4.35 11.97 11.93
N SER A 35 4.37 12.31 13.23
CA SER A 35 5.04 13.55 13.66
C SER A 35 6.55 13.43 13.44
N THR A 36 7.21 14.54 13.11
CA THR A 36 8.68 14.59 12.93
C THR A 36 9.45 14.07 14.15
N ARG A 37 8.85 14.13 15.35
CA ARG A 37 9.47 13.62 16.59
C ARG A 37 9.37 12.11 16.73
N ASP A 38 8.34 11.52 16.15
CA ASP A 38 8.06 10.07 16.24
C ASP A 38 8.59 9.32 15.01
N MET A 39 9.12 10.05 14.00
CA MET A 39 9.73 9.45 12.81
C MET A 39 10.99 8.68 13.21
N GLN A 40 10.95 7.39 12.98
CA GLN A 40 12.08 6.46 13.01
C GLN A 40 12.31 5.92 11.61
N ALA A 41 13.52 5.54 11.28
CA ALA A 41 13.79 4.89 10.02
C ALA A 41 13.02 3.55 9.95
N GLN A 42 12.40 3.27 8.80
CA GLN A 42 11.61 2.05 8.56
C GLN A 42 10.45 1.91 9.56
N ILE A 43 9.64 2.97 9.67
CA ILE A 43 8.58 3.05 10.69
C ILE A 43 7.48 1.99 10.49
N LEU A 44 7.29 1.46 9.28
CA LEU A 44 6.35 0.40 8.97
C LEU A 44 6.91 -1.00 9.26
N ASP A 45 8.22 -1.14 9.41
CA ASP A 45 8.88 -2.40 9.74
C ASP A 45 8.90 -2.56 11.27
N ASP A 46 7.84 -3.13 11.84
CA ASP A 46 7.63 -3.21 13.29
C ASP A 46 8.45 -4.32 13.98
N MET A 47 8.89 -5.33 13.22
CA MET A 47 9.65 -6.46 13.77
C MET A 47 11.14 -6.16 13.81
N ASP A 48 11.82 -6.54 14.90
CA ASP A 48 13.28 -6.43 14.99
C ASP A 48 14.00 -7.14 13.83
N LEU A 49 13.44 -8.25 13.36
CA LEU A 49 13.97 -9.03 12.23
C LEU A 49 13.82 -8.28 10.89
N GLU A 50 12.72 -7.53 10.71
CA GLU A 50 12.50 -6.68 9.52
C GLU A 50 13.55 -5.59 9.46
N ARG A 51 13.78 -4.90 10.58
CA ARG A 51 14.80 -3.84 10.71
C ARG A 51 16.22 -4.35 10.55
N GLU A 52 16.53 -5.51 11.14
CA GLU A 52 17.86 -6.11 11.06
C GLU A 52 18.20 -6.53 9.63
N ARG A 53 17.23 -7.04 8.89
CA ARG A 53 17.40 -7.56 7.55
C ARG A 53 17.05 -6.60 6.43
N GLY A 54 16.42 -5.47 6.75
CA GLY A 54 15.95 -4.48 5.77
C GLY A 54 14.85 -5.01 4.83
N ILE A 55 14.04 -5.97 5.31
CA ILE A 55 12.97 -6.59 4.53
C ILE A 55 11.64 -6.52 5.29
N THR A 56 10.57 -6.19 4.61
CA THR A 56 9.21 -6.30 5.15
C THR A 56 8.77 -7.76 5.12
N ILE A 57 8.29 -8.29 6.23
CA ILE A 57 7.83 -9.68 6.39
C ILE A 57 6.30 -9.75 6.44
N LYS A 58 5.67 -8.81 7.16
CA LYS A 58 4.21 -8.74 7.30
C LYS A 58 3.64 -7.60 6.49
N ALA A 59 2.40 -7.78 6.00
CA ALA A 59 1.67 -6.68 5.41
C ALA A 59 1.27 -5.67 6.49
N HIS A 60 1.49 -4.39 6.20
CA HIS A 60 1.01 -3.27 7.01
C HIS A 60 0.10 -2.41 6.16
N ALA A 61 -0.93 -1.86 6.79
CA ALA A 61 -1.79 -0.88 6.13
C ALA A 61 -1.70 0.44 6.89
N VAL A 62 -1.53 1.54 6.17
CA VAL A 62 -1.55 2.87 6.76
C VAL A 62 -2.36 3.82 5.90
N THR A 63 -3.19 4.62 6.55
CA THR A 63 -4.04 5.62 5.90
C THR A 63 -3.37 6.98 5.96
N LEU A 64 -3.11 7.56 4.78
CA LEU A 64 -2.53 8.88 4.60
C LEU A 64 -3.61 9.87 4.18
N LYS A 65 -3.49 11.13 4.62
CA LYS A 65 -4.33 12.24 4.14
C LYS A 65 -3.49 13.18 3.32
N TYR A 66 -3.83 13.34 2.05
CA TYR A 66 -3.07 14.18 1.13
C TYR A 66 -3.96 15.26 0.50
N GLN A 67 -3.56 16.52 0.66
CA GLN A 67 -4.24 17.64 0.00
C GLN A 67 -3.66 17.82 -1.41
N TYR A 68 -4.45 17.46 -2.42
CA TYR A 68 -4.04 17.55 -3.81
C TYR A 68 -4.26 18.97 -4.39
N LYS A 69 -3.69 19.25 -5.56
CA LYS A 69 -3.73 20.54 -6.28
C LYS A 69 -5.15 21.04 -6.57
N ASP A 70 -6.14 20.15 -6.64
CA ASP A 70 -7.56 20.49 -6.82
C ASP A 70 -8.24 21.00 -5.54
N GLY A 71 -7.49 21.11 -4.45
CA GLY A 71 -7.94 21.59 -3.15
C GLY A 71 -8.66 20.53 -2.31
N LYS A 72 -8.87 19.31 -2.83
CA LYS A 72 -9.50 18.21 -2.09
C LYS A 72 -8.49 17.44 -1.27
N ILE A 73 -8.99 16.78 -0.22
CA ILE A 73 -8.20 15.87 0.61
C ILE A 73 -8.49 14.44 0.16
N TYR A 74 -7.47 13.77 -0.35
CA TYR A 74 -7.52 12.37 -0.72
C TYR A 74 -7.12 11.48 0.45
N THR A 75 -7.76 10.33 0.53
CA THR A 75 -7.39 9.25 1.45
C THR A 75 -6.57 8.24 0.67
N LEU A 76 -5.29 8.13 0.99
CA LEU A 76 -4.36 7.23 0.34
C LEU A 76 -4.07 6.08 1.31
N ASN A 77 -4.50 4.87 0.99
CA ASN A 77 -4.21 3.69 1.79
C ASN A 77 -3.00 2.98 1.20
N LEU A 78 -1.87 3.10 1.87
CA LEU A 78 -0.68 2.32 1.56
C LEU A 78 -0.81 0.95 2.20
N ILE A 79 -0.79 -0.10 1.38
CA ILE A 79 -0.73 -1.49 1.81
C ILE A 79 0.69 -1.96 1.53
N ASP A 80 1.54 -1.92 2.56
CA ASP A 80 2.93 -2.34 2.44
C ASP A 80 3.02 -3.86 2.38
N THR A 81 3.77 -4.36 1.41
CA THR A 81 3.86 -5.80 1.11
C THR A 81 5.28 -6.30 1.27
N PRO A 82 5.48 -7.58 1.68
CA PRO A 82 6.80 -8.18 1.62
C PRO A 82 7.42 -8.06 0.23
N GLY A 83 8.73 -7.75 0.18
CA GLY A 83 9.45 -7.65 -1.11
C GLY A 83 10.05 -8.98 -1.58
N HIS A 84 10.15 -10.00 -0.70
CA HIS A 84 10.85 -11.24 -0.96
C HIS A 84 9.96 -12.28 -1.64
N VAL A 85 10.53 -13.03 -2.60
CA VAL A 85 9.79 -14.05 -3.38
C VAL A 85 9.20 -15.19 -2.54
N ASP A 86 9.74 -15.47 -1.36
CA ASP A 86 9.21 -16.51 -0.46
C ASP A 86 7.81 -16.16 0.09
N PHE A 87 7.39 -14.89 0.02
CA PHE A 87 6.11 -14.40 0.51
C PHE A 87 5.11 -14.11 -0.61
N THR A 88 5.22 -14.83 -1.74
CA THR A 88 4.38 -14.62 -2.94
C THR A 88 2.88 -14.66 -2.63
N TYR A 89 2.46 -15.55 -1.72
CA TYR A 89 1.04 -15.68 -1.35
C TYR A 89 0.53 -14.44 -0.59
N GLU A 90 1.29 -13.97 0.39
CA GLU A 90 0.98 -12.77 1.18
C GLU A 90 0.99 -11.51 0.29
N VAL A 91 1.97 -11.42 -0.61
CA VAL A 91 2.06 -10.34 -1.61
C VAL A 91 0.82 -10.33 -2.50
N SER A 92 0.43 -11.47 -3.07
CA SER A 92 -0.74 -11.56 -3.95
C SER A 92 -2.04 -11.14 -3.25
N ARG A 93 -2.25 -11.54 -1.99
CA ARG A 93 -3.44 -11.13 -1.22
C ARG A 93 -3.47 -9.65 -0.92
N SER A 94 -2.35 -9.07 -0.56
CA SER A 94 -2.23 -7.63 -0.30
C SER A 94 -2.43 -6.81 -1.57
N LEU A 95 -1.87 -7.26 -2.71
CA LEU A 95 -2.09 -6.63 -4.01
C LEU A 95 -3.56 -6.70 -4.43
N ALA A 96 -4.27 -7.81 -4.16
CA ALA A 96 -5.70 -7.91 -4.43
C ALA A 96 -6.56 -6.89 -3.66
N ALA A 97 -6.02 -6.26 -2.62
CA ALA A 97 -6.69 -5.17 -1.89
C ALA A 97 -6.43 -3.78 -2.50
N CYS A 98 -5.60 -3.67 -3.55
CA CYS A 98 -5.20 -2.42 -4.18
C CYS A 98 -5.86 -2.21 -5.55
N GLU A 99 -5.92 -0.95 -6.00
CA GLU A 99 -6.20 -0.57 -7.37
C GLU A 99 -4.93 -0.26 -8.17
N GLY A 100 -3.84 0.04 -7.50
CA GLY A 100 -2.58 0.34 -8.17
C GLY A 100 -1.35 -0.03 -7.37
N ALA A 101 -0.19 0.03 -8.03
CA ALA A 101 1.11 -0.21 -7.41
C ALA A 101 2.15 0.77 -7.93
N ILE A 102 3.05 1.15 -7.05
CA ILE A 102 4.25 1.92 -7.39
C ILE A 102 5.38 0.93 -7.58
N LEU A 103 5.98 0.92 -8.76
CA LEU A 103 7.15 0.11 -9.07
C LEU A 103 8.42 0.92 -8.78
N VAL A 104 9.05 0.67 -7.65
CA VAL A 104 10.31 1.37 -7.28
C VAL A 104 11.50 0.63 -7.83
N VAL A 105 12.28 1.31 -8.65
CA VAL A 105 13.52 0.78 -9.25
C VAL A 105 14.68 1.69 -8.89
N ASP A 106 15.79 1.10 -8.47
CA ASP A 106 17.05 1.82 -8.25
C ASP A 106 17.63 2.27 -9.59
N ALA A 107 17.78 3.57 -9.79
CA ALA A 107 18.30 4.15 -11.03
C ALA A 107 19.78 3.79 -11.31
N THR A 108 20.46 3.17 -10.34
CA THR A 108 21.86 2.70 -10.50
C THR A 108 22.00 1.22 -10.83
N GLN A 109 20.97 0.41 -10.49
CA GLN A 109 20.98 -1.05 -10.63
C GLN A 109 20.04 -1.54 -11.74
N GLY A 110 18.91 -0.84 -11.96
CA GLY A 110 17.92 -1.22 -12.94
C GLY A 110 16.96 -2.32 -12.47
N VAL A 111 16.39 -3.06 -13.42
CA VAL A 111 15.37 -4.07 -13.17
C VAL A 111 16.00 -5.39 -12.72
N GLU A 112 15.61 -5.85 -11.55
CA GLU A 112 16.06 -7.09 -10.93
C GLU A 112 14.97 -8.20 -10.98
N ALA A 113 15.35 -9.46 -10.80
CA ALA A 113 14.45 -10.61 -10.94
C ALA A 113 13.23 -10.56 -10.01
N GLN A 114 13.39 -10.09 -8.77
CA GLN A 114 12.27 -9.93 -7.82
C GLN A 114 11.33 -8.80 -8.25
N THR A 115 11.87 -7.74 -8.84
CA THR A 115 11.06 -6.64 -9.42
C THR A 115 10.12 -7.21 -10.46
N LEU A 116 10.61 -8.04 -11.37
CA LEU A 116 9.80 -8.69 -12.41
C LEU A 116 8.70 -9.56 -11.81
N ALA A 117 9.05 -10.47 -10.91
CA ALA A 117 8.09 -11.40 -10.31
C ALA A 117 6.94 -10.66 -9.62
N ASN A 118 7.25 -9.65 -8.81
CA ASN A 118 6.25 -8.88 -8.10
C ASN A 118 5.43 -7.95 -9.03
N THR A 119 6.04 -7.44 -10.10
CA THR A 119 5.34 -6.64 -11.12
C THR A 119 4.31 -7.51 -11.86
N TYR A 120 4.67 -8.72 -12.26
CA TYR A 120 3.71 -9.64 -12.89
C TYR A 120 2.58 -10.02 -11.94
N LEU A 121 2.85 -10.25 -10.64
CA LEU A 121 1.79 -10.46 -9.66
C LEU A 121 0.84 -9.26 -9.55
N ALA A 122 1.34 -8.04 -9.63
CA ALA A 122 0.52 -6.85 -9.63
C ALA A 122 -0.33 -6.74 -10.91
N LEU A 123 0.25 -7.02 -12.08
CA LEU A 123 -0.46 -7.05 -13.37
C LEU A 123 -1.55 -8.14 -13.40
N ASP A 124 -1.25 -9.32 -12.88
CA ASP A 124 -2.22 -10.43 -12.79
C ASP A 124 -3.42 -10.10 -11.88
N ASN A 125 -3.23 -9.21 -10.90
CA ASN A 125 -4.31 -8.65 -10.09
C ASN A 125 -5.01 -7.44 -10.74
N GLY A 126 -4.64 -7.05 -11.96
CA GLY A 126 -5.26 -5.96 -12.72
C GLY A 126 -4.94 -4.58 -12.18
N LEU A 127 -3.79 -4.40 -11.53
CA LEU A 127 -3.39 -3.11 -10.95
C LEU A 127 -2.83 -2.18 -12.01
N GLU A 128 -3.15 -0.89 -11.88
CA GLU A 128 -2.44 0.17 -12.59
C GLU A 128 -1.06 0.37 -11.94
N ILE A 129 -0.01 0.36 -12.77
CA ILE A 129 1.37 0.43 -12.28
C ILE A 129 2.09 1.60 -12.94
N PHE A 130 2.74 2.44 -12.15
CA PHE A 130 3.68 3.44 -12.66
C PHE A 130 5.04 3.32 -11.98
N PRO A 131 6.15 3.56 -12.71
CA PRO A 131 7.50 3.42 -12.17
C PRO A 131 7.93 4.67 -11.40
N VAL A 132 8.68 4.41 -10.32
CA VAL A 132 9.41 5.42 -9.55
C VAL A 132 10.88 5.06 -9.56
N LEU A 133 11.69 5.88 -10.23
CA LEU A 133 13.14 5.72 -10.29
C LEU A 133 13.77 6.39 -9.08
N ASN A 134 14.28 5.56 -8.18
CA ASN A 134 14.86 6.04 -6.93
C ASN A 134 16.39 6.15 -7.02
N LYS A 135 16.97 6.88 -6.06
CA LYS A 135 18.41 7.12 -5.90
C LYS A 135 19.02 7.96 -7.03
N ILE A 136 18.24 8.86 -7.63
CA ILE A 136 18.73 9.78 -8.69
C ILE A 136 19.79 10.77 -8.19
N ASP A 137 20.00 10.86 -6.87
CA ASP A 137 21.07 11.65 -6.23
C ASP A 137 22.46 11.02 -6.39
N LEU A 138 22.53 9.76 -6.81
CA LEU A 138 23.82 9.09 -6.97
C LEU A 138 24.42 9.36 -8.36
N PRO A 139 25.77 9.59 -8.44
CA PRO A 139 26.44 9.89 -9.72
C PRO A 139 26.33 8.78 -10.78
N SER A 140 26.05 7.54 -10.36
CA SER A 140 25.88 6.39 -11.25
C SER A 140 24.43 6.15 -11.68
N ALA A 141 23.51 7.03 -11.32
CA ALA A 141 22.12 6.91 -11.72
C ALA A 141 21.95 7.17 -13.22
N ASP A 142 21.26 6.26 -13.91
CA ASP A 142 20.92 6.36 -15.33
C ASP A 142 19.42 6.06 -15.50
N ALA A 143 18.60 7.08 -15.31
CA ALA A 143 17.15 6.98 -15.37
C ALA A 143 16.67 6.57 -16.77
N VAL A 144 17.31 7.07 -17.84
CA VAL A 144 16.92 6.77 -19.22
C VAL A 144 17.12 5.29 -19.52
N HIS A 145 18.30 4.75 -19.19
CA HIS A 145 18.59 3.34 -19.39
C HIS A 145 17.65 2.42 -18.60
N VAL A 146 17.31 2.81 -17.35
CA VAL A 146 16.40 2.02 -16.53
C VAL A 146 14.96 2.05 -17.09
N LEU A 147 14.49 3.17 -17.62
CA LEU A 147 13.20 3.24 -18.29
C LEU A 147 13.15 2.35 -19.55
N GLU A 148 14.22 2.35 -20.35
CA GLU A 148 14.35 1.44 -21.49
C GLU A 148 14.33 -0.03 -21.07
N GLN A 149 14.94 -0.37 -19.92
CA GLN A 149 14.86 -1.72 -19.35
C GLN A 149 13.43 -2.08 -18.93
N ILE A 150 12.72 -1.18 -18.23
CA ILE A 150 11.34 -1.41 -17.81
C ILE A 150 10.47 -1.65 -19.06
N ASP A 151 10.59 -0.83 -20.08
CA ASP A 151 9.82 -0.97 -21.32
C ASP A 151 10.15 -2.27 -22.05
N SER A 152 11.43 -2.59 -22.24
CA SER A 152 11.86 -3.77 -22.99
C SER A 152 11.63 -5.10 -22.27
N VAL A 153 11.76 -5.12 -20.94
CA VAL A 153 11.73 -6.37 -20.15
C VAL A 153 10.32 -6.65 -19.61
N ILE A 154 9.59 -5.62 -19.18
CA ILE A 154 8.23 -5.75 -18.64
C ILE A 154 7.20 -5.48 -19.74
N GLY A 155 7.36 -4.40 -20.50
CA GLY A 155 6.55 -4.05 -21.67
C GLY A 155 5.06 -3.73 -21.41
N LEU A 156 4.62 -3.80 -20.15
CA LEU A 156 3.22 -3.66 -19.74
C LEU A 156 3.03 -2.54 -18.70
N VAL A 157 4.10 -1.82 -18.38
CA VAL A 157 4.07 -0.70 -17.41
C VAL A 157 4.20 0.60 -18.18
N ASP A 158 3.32 1.56 -17.87
CA ASP A 158 3.38 2.89 -18.49
C ASP A 158 4.59 3.67 -17.97
N THR A 159 5.63 3.75 -18.79
CA THR A 159 6.86 4.49 -18.48
C THR A 159 6.75 6.00 -18.69
N LEU A 160 5.70 6.49 -19.39
CA LEU A 160 5.49 7.91 -19.64
C LEU A 160 5.20 8.70 -18.34
N HIS A 161 4.69 8.04 -17.34
CA HIS A 161 4.35 8.61 -16.04
C HIS A 161 5.38 8.29 -14.95
N ALA A 162 6.60 7.93 -15.36
CA ALA A 162 7.69 7.66 -14.43
C ALA A 162 8.06 8.89 -13.60
N VAL A 163 8.30 8.69 -12.31
CA VAL A 163 8.73 9.75 -11.38
C VAL A 163 10.16 9.48 -10.93
N GLU A 164 11.05 10.43 -11.16
CA GLU A 164 12.44 10.38 -10.72
C GLU A 164 12.57 10.99 -9.32
N VAL A 165 13.07 10.21 -8.34
CA VAL A 165 13.13 10.62 -6.93
C VAL A 165 14.46 10.28 -6.26
N SER A 166 14.73 10.97 -5.16
CA SER A 166 15.64 10.47 -4.14
C SER A 166 14.88 10.38 -2.82
N ALA A 167 14.49 9.17 -2.44
CA ALA A 167 13.83 8.94 -1.15
C ALA A 167 14.75 9.35 0.03
N LYS A 168 16.06 9.22 -0.12
CA LYS A 168 17.05 9.61 0.89
C LYS A 168 17.05 11.13 1.15
N THR A 169 17.02 11.95 0.10
CA THR A 169 17.06 13.41 0.22
C THR A 169 15.69 14.06 0.26
N GLY A 170 14.62 13.33 -0.10
CA GLY A 170 13.26 13.83 -0.27
C GLY A 170 12.99 14.48 -1.63
N LEU A 171 13.97 14.49 -2.53
CA LEU A 171 13.83 15.12 -3.84
C LEU A 171 12.70 14.46 -4.64
N ASN A 172 11.74 15.26 -5.12
CA ASN A 172 10.58 14.88 -5.91
C ASN A 172 9.61 13.86 -5.26
N CYS A 173 9.75 13.51 -3.98
CA CYS A 173 8.86 12.52 -3.34
C CYS A 173 7.40 12.99 -3.27
N GLU A 174 7.14 14.31 -3.23
CA GLU A 174 5.78 14.86 -3.31
C GLU A 174 5.10 14.56 -4.65
N LYS A 175 5.87 14.52 -5.75
CA LYS A 175 5.35 14.17 -7.07
C LYS A 175 4.81 12.73 -7.13
N VAL A 176 5.34 11.83 -6.28
CA VAL A 176 4.81 10.47 -6.17
C VAL A 176 3.39 10.49 -5.63
N LEU A 177 3.09 11.33 -4.61
CA LEU A 177 1.73 11.50 -4.09
C LEU A 177 0.78 12.09 -5.15
N ASP A 178 1.25 13.06 -5.93
CA ASP A 178 0.50 13.59 -7.06
C ASP A 178 0.17 12.49 -8.07
N SER A 179 1.16 11.69 -8.46
CA SER A 179 1.01 10.59 -9.43
C SER A 179 0.06 9.49 -8.91
N ILE A 180 0.08 9.19 -7.60
CA ILE A 180 -0.90 8.27 -6.99
C ILE A 180 -2.33 8.77 -7.23
N VAL A 181 -2.59 10.06 -7.02
CA VAL A 181 -3.91 10.64 -7.23
C VAL A 181 -4.32 10.63 -8.70
N GLU A 182 -3.37 10.92 -9.60
CA GLU A 182 -3.60 11.07 -11.05
C GLU A 182 -3.78 9.73 -11.76
N HIS A 183 -2.97 8.72 -11.42
CA HIS A 183 -2.87 7.48 -12.21
C HIS A 183 -3.53 6.27 -11.55
N ILE A 184 -3.62 6.20 -10.23
CA ILE A 184 -4.32 5.08 -9.58
C ILE A 184 -5.82 5.36 -9.58
N PRO A 185 -6.65 4.47 -10.13
CA PRO A 185 -8.10 4.67 -10.17
C PRO A 185 -8.71 4.60 -8.77
N PRO A 186 -9.85 5.27 -8.55
CA PRO A 186 -10.61 5.12 -7.32
C PRO A 186 -11.24 3.73 -7.22
N PRO A 187 -11.48 3.23 -6.00
CA PRO A 187 -12.19 1.98 -5.79
C PRO A 187 -13.62 2.05 -6.35
N LYS A 188 -14.07 0.92 -6.88
CA LYS A 188 -15.45 0.74 -7.36
C LYS A 188 -16.24 -0.05 -6.35
N GLY A 189 -17.56 0.14 -6.31
CA GLY A 189 -18.48 -0.64 -5.47
C GLY A 189 -19.75 0.15 -5.10
N ASN A 190 -20.70 -0.55 -4.49
CA ASN A 190 -21.98 -0.01 -4.08
C ASN A 190 -22.14 -0.14 -2.54
N ALA A 191 -22.16 1.00 -1.84
CA ALA A 191 -22.32 1.04 -0.38
C ALA A 191 -23.68 0.54 0.11
N SER A 192 -24.69 0.44 -0.76
CA SER A 192 -26.02 -0.10 -0.44
C SER A 192 -26.16 -1.61 -0.72
N ALA A 193 -25.12 -2.24 -1.29
CA ALA A 193 -25.11 -3.68 -1.53
C ALA A 193 -24.83 -4.45 -0.22
N PRO A 194 -25.06 -5.78 -0.19
CA PRO A 194 -24.58 -6.63 0.90
C PRO A 194 -23.07 -6.50 1.07
N LEU A 195 -22.60 -6.57 2.32
CA LEU A 195 -21.16 -6.50 2.62
C LEU A 195 -20.35 -7.56 1.88
N GLN A 196 -19.32 -7.11 1.19
CA GLN A 196 -18.23 -7.94 0.69
C GLN A 196 -16.91 -7.28 1.06
N ALA A 197 -16.09 -7.97 1.82
CA ALA A 197 -14.77 -7.50 2.25
C ALA A 197 -13.73 -8.61 2.05
N LEU A 198 -12.54 -8.21 1.65
CA LEU A 198 -11.37 -9.09 1.56
C LEU A 198 -10.58 -8.98 2.87
N VAL A 199 -10.31 -10.11 3.49
CA VAL A 199 -9.28 -10.23 4.53
C VAL A 199 -7.97 -10.53 3.82
N PHE A 200 -7.05 -9.56 3.80
CA PHE A 200 -5.77 -9.74 3.09
C PHE A 200 -4.62 -10.14 4.03
N ASP A 201 -4.72 -9.85 5.34
CA ASP A 201 -3.79 -10.33 6.36
C ASP A 201 -4.47 -10.43 7.72
N SER A 202 -3.82 -11.10 8.69
CA SER A 202 -4.29 -11.16 10.08
C SER A 202 -3.13 -11.44 11.02
N TYR A 203 -3.23 -10.91 12.25
CA TYR A 203 -2.26 -11.17 13.30
C TYR A 203 -2.94 -11.34 14.66
N TYR A 204 -2.23 -11.93 15.59
CA TYR A 204 -2.69 -12.10 16.96
C TYR A 204 -2.09 -11.00 17.85
N ASP A 205 -2.96 -10.23 18.48
CA ASP A 205 -2.61 -9.28 19.55
C ASP A 205 -2.91 -9.92 20.91
N PRO A 206 -1.94 -9.95 21.85
CA PRO A 206 -2.13 -10.60 23.15
C PRO A 206 -3.26 -10.01 24.01
N TYR A 207 -3.63 -8.76 23.76
CA TYR A 207 -4.66 -8.04 24.52
C TYR A 207 -6.01 -7.96 23.80
N ARG A 208 -6.00 -8.02 22.46
CA ARG A 208 -7.17 -7.80 21.60
C ARG A 208 -7.64 -9.05 20.87
N GLY A 209 -6.82 -10.10 20.83
CA GLY A 209 -7.10 -11.31 20.08
C GLY A 209 -6.72 -11.19 18.60
N ILE A 210 -7.50 -11.81 17.71
CA ILE A 210 -7.22 -11.79 16.28
C ILE A 210 -7.66 -10.45 15.69
N VAL A 211 -6.73 -9.76 15.06
CA VAL A 211 -6.94 -8.56 14.28
C VAL A 211 -6.79 -8.91 12.80
N SER A 212 -7.85 -8.73 12.02
CA SER A 212 -7.86 -8.99 10.58
C SER A 212 -7.74 -7.68 9.82
N LEU A 213 -6.81 -7.59 8.89
CA LEU A 213 -6.69 -6.47 7.94
C LEU A 213 -7.67 -6.70 6.80
N ILE A 214 -8.52 -5.71 6.56
CA ILE A 214 -9.61 -5.85 5.59
C ILE A 214 -9.65 -4.68 4.61
N ARG A 215 -10.18 -4.97 3.42
CA ARG A 215 -10.67 -3.99 2.47
C ARG A 215 -12.14 -4.25 2.16
N VAL A 216 -12.97 -3.21 2.23
CA VAL A 216 -14.39 -3.28 1.86
C VAL A 216 -14.56 -3.03 0.35
N PHE A 217 -15.14 -4.02 -0.36
CA PHE A 217 -15.46 -3.91 -1.79
C PHE A 217 -16.91 -3.46 -2.01
N GLU A 218 -17.86 -4.02 -1.25
CA GLU A 218 -19.27 -3.71 -1.35
C GLU A 218 -19.88 -3.52 0.03
N GLY A 219 -20.92 -2.71 0.12
CA GLY A 219 -21.65 -2.50 1.37
C GLY A 219 -20.93 -1.64 2.38
N THR A 220 -21.28 -1.85 3.62
CA THR A 220 -20.70 -1.15 4.79
C THR A 220 -20.54 -2.14 5.94
N LEU A 221 -19.61 -1.84 6.85
CA LEU A 221 -19.33 -2.62 8.05
C LEU A 221 -19.34 -1.70 9.28
N ALA A 222 -20.00 -2.13 10.34
CA ALA A 222 -20.07 -1.42 11.61
C ALA A 222 -19.94 -2.39 12.80
N PRO A 223 -19.51 -1.92 14.00
CA PRO A 223 -19.58 -2.71 15.21
C PRO A 223 -21.03 -3.18 15.49
N GLY A 224 -21.18 -4.45 15.88
CA GLY A 224 -22.49 -5.10 16.09
C GLY A 224 -23.07 -5.78 14.85
N ASP A 225 -22.50 -5.57 13.68
CA ASP A 225 -22.91 -6.32 12.48
C ASP A 225 -22.54 -7.80 12.62
N ARG A 226 -23.36 -8.68 12.04
CA ARG A 226 -23.07 -10.10 11.92
C ARG A 226 -22.49 -10.40 10.56
N ILE A 227 -21.31 -10.99 10.53
CA ILE A 227 -20.56 -11.33 9.32
C ILE A 227 -20.37 -12.84 9.20
N ARG A 228 -20.15 -13.29 7.97
CA ARG A 228 -19.79 -14.67 7.66
C ARG A 228 -18.43 -14.74 6.98
N PHE A 229 -17.50 -15.50 7.54
CA PHE A 229 -16.27 -15.86 6.86
C PHE A 229 -16.57 -16.92 5.80
N MET A 230 -16.43 -16.55 4.53
CA MET A 230 -16.79 -17.42 3.40
C MET A 230 -15.90 -18.67 3.31
N SER A 231 -14.68 -18.62 3.82
CA SER A 231 -13.70 -19.72 3.76
C SER A 231 -14.13 -20.95 4.57
N ASN A 232 -14.82 -20.76 5.69
CA ASN A 232 -15.23 -21.84 6.59
C ASN A 232 -16.73 -21.82 6.95
N GLY A 233 -17.46 -20.79 6.47
CA GLY A 233 -18.90 -20.63 6.72
C GLY A 233 -19.26 -20.20 8.14
N SER A 234 -18.28 -19.79 8.99
CA SER A 234 -18.55 -19.37 10.37
C SER A 234 -19.12 -17.96 10.43
N ASP A 235 -20.10 -17.78 11.32
CA ASP A 235 -20.70 -16.48 11.60
C ASP A 235 -20.07 -15.89 12.87
N HIS A 236 -19.80 -14.59 12.83
CA HIS A 236 -19.19 -13.84 13.94
C HIS A 236 -19.83 -12.46 14.08
N ASP A 237 -19.88 -11.96 15.30
CA ASP A 237 -20.32 -10.60 15.56
C ASP A 237 -19.10 -9.66 15.56
N VAL A 238 -19.22 -8.55 14.85
CA VAL A 238 -18.17 -7.52 14.75
C VAL A 238 -18.09 -6.79 16.10
N GLN A 239 -16.94 -6.88 16.74
CA GLN A 239 -16.69 -6.23 18.03
C GLN A 239 -16.13 -4.83 17.85
N GLU A 240 -15.15 -4.69 16.97
CA GLU A 240 -14.46 -3.44 16.73
C GLU A 240 -13.98 -3.37 15.27
N ILE A 241 -14.02 -2.17 14.71
CA ILE A 241 -13.39 -1.83 13.43
C ILE A 241 -12.62 -0.52 13.56
N GLY A 242 -11.65 -0.32 12.69
CA GLY A 242 -10.88 0.92 12.66
C GLY A 242 -9.92 1.00 11.48
N ILE A 243 -9.14 2.06 11.48
CA ILE A 243 -8.09 2.34 10.50
C ILE A 243 -6.72 2.45 11.19
N TYR A 244 -5.65 2.45 10.42
CA TYR A 244 -4.30 2.75 10.89
C TYR A 244 -3.89 4.16 10.46
N ASP A 245 -3.89 5.12 11.41
CA ASP A 245 -3.57 6.53 11.20
C ASP A 245 -2.58 7.06 12.27
N PRO A 246 -1.30 6.77 12.20
CA PRO A 246 -0.64 5.50 11.87
C PRO A 246 -0.97 4.40 12.88
N LYS A 247 -1.49 4.77 14.06
CA LYS A 247 -1.92 3.84 15.12
C LYS A 247 -3.35 3.38 14.87
N MET A 248 -3.70 2.24 15.47
CA MET A 248 -5.08 1.74 15.46
C MET A 248 -6.04 2.79 16.00
N THR A 249 -6.91 3.31 15.13
CA THR A 249 -7.94 4.30 15.46
C THR A 249 -9.30 3.71 15.16
N LYS A 250 -10.15 3.61 16.19
CA LYS A 250 -11.52 3.09 16.04
C LYS A 250 -12.35 4.02 15.17
N VAL A 251 -13.21 3.42 14.35
CA VAL A 251 -14.22 4.14 13.56
C VAL A 251 -15.59 3.48 13.75
N ASP A 252 -16.64 4.24 13.52
CA ASP A 252 -18.02 3.74 13.67
C ASP A 252 -18.48 2.96 12.43
N ARG A 253 -17.81 3.13 11.29
CA ARG A 253 -18.18 2.49 10.02
C ARG A 253 -16.98 2.46 9.05
N LEU A 254 -16.88 1.37 8.29
CA LEU A 254 -16.08 1.27 7.07
C LEU A 254 -17.04 1.06 5.89
N SER A 255 -16.73 1.66 4.74
CA SER A 255 -17.52 1.63 3.52
C SER A 255 -16.67 1.23 2.32
N VAL A 256 -17.29 1.17 1.15
CA VAL A 256 -16.64 0.84 -0.13
C VAL A 256 -15.32 1.57 -0.31
N GLY A 257 -14.27 0.81 -0.63
CA GLY A 257 -12.93 1.29 -0.88
C GLY A 257 -12.08 1.53 0.38
N GLU A 258 -12.68 1.57 1.56
CA GLU A 258 -11.93 1.80 2.79
C GLU A 258 -11.14 0.54 3.22
N VAL A 259 -9.93 0.78 3.68
CA VAL A 259 -9.02 -0.22 4.25
C VAL A 259 -8.94 0.01 5.75
N GLY A 260 -8.96 -1.07 6.51
CA GLY A 260 -8.89 -0.97 7.95
C GLY A 260 -8.67 -2.32 8.63
N TYR A 261 -9.00 -2.37 9.91
CA TYR A 261 -8.97 -3.61 10.68
C TYR A 261 -10.35 -4.00 11.19
N LEU A 262 -10.50 -5.29 11.41
CA LEU A 262 -11.69 -5.93 11.96
C LEU A 262 -11.29 -6.83 13.12
N MET A 263 -12.04 -6.74 14.22
CA MET A 263 -12.03 -7.70 15.31
C MET A 263 -13.43 -8.29 15.44
N ALA A 264 -13.52 -9.62 15.34
CA ALA A 264 -14.76 -10.37 15.43
C ALA A 264 -14.62 -11.51 16.43
N GLY A 265 -15.64 -11.72 17.23
CA GLY A 265 -15.70 -12.74 18.29
C GLY A 265 -16.27 -14.07 17.82
#